data_72ad19be2de6d1a1f9328d3d4d15223e
#
_entry.id   72ad19be2de6d1a1f9328d3d4d15223e
#
_cell.length_a   1.000
_cell.length_b   1.000
_cell.length_c   1.000
_cell.angle_alpha   90.00
_cell.angle_beta   90.00
_cell.angle_gamma   90.00
#
_symmetry.space_group_name_H-M   'P 1'
#
loop_
_entity.id
_entity.type
_entity.pdbx_description
1 polymer ?
#
loop_
_entity_poly.entity_id
_entity_poly.type
_entity_poly.pdbx_seq_one_letter_code
_entity_poly.pdbx_strand_id
1 'polypeptide(L)'
;MEYGIKEVANLTGLTTRTLRYYDEIDLLKPSRVGDNGYRFYGSKELEILQQIMFYRKRGFELKQIKDIIYNPEFDVAKALKEHLANLEEQKNNIDSLIKNVKLTLLDMGGEYKMSDKERFEAFKEELIKENEAKYGEEIRERYGDEAVEESYRKMLNFTHYYGSYKG
;
A
#
# COMPACT_ATOMS: atom_id res chain seq x y z
N MET A 1 -0.74 15.60 -33.71
CA MET A 1 -1.97 14.80 -33.70
C MET A 1 -2.64 15.03 -32.36
N GLU A 2 -3.91 15.33 -32.34
CA GLU A 2 -4.69 15.55 -31.11
C GLU A 2 -5.78 14.49 -31.02
N TYR A 3 -6.06 14.02 -29.80
CA TYR A 3 -7.09 13.05 -29.49
C TYR A 3 -8.12 13.67 -28.54
N GLY A 4 -9.39 13.43 -28.82
CA GLY A 4 -10.45 13.78 -27.88
C GLY A 4 -10.46 12.84 -26.67
N ILE A 5 -11.04 13.32 -25.55
CA ILE A 5 -11.07 12.55 -24.29
C ILE A 5 -11.63 11.13 -24.43
N LYS A 6 -12.61 10.90 -25.33
CA LYS A 6 -13.18 9.57 -25.59
C LYS A 6 -12.19 8.68 -26.33
N GLU A 7 -11.42 9.25 -27.25
CA GLU A 7 -10.38 8.50 -28.00
C GLU A 7 -9.25 8.10 -27.06
N VAL A 8 -8.81 9.01 -26.18
CA VAL A 8 -7.80 8.68 -25.15
C VAL A 8 -8.32 7.61 -24.21
N ALA A 9 -9.56 7.68 -23.77
CA ALA A 9 -10.17 6.65 -22.93
C ALA A 9 -10.14 5.27 -23.61
N ASN A 10 -10.49 5.20 -24.88
CA ASN A 10 -10.47 3.96 -25.67
C ASN A 10 -9.04 3.42 -25.87
N LEU A 11 -8.06 4.31 -26.15
CA LEU A 11 -6.66 3.93 -26.35
C LEU A 11 -6.02 3.34 -25.09
N THR A 12 -6.38 3.88 -23.93
CA THR A 12 -5.69 3.59 -22.66
C THR A 12 -6.43 2.60 -21.77
N GLY A 13 -7.72 2.37 -22.03
CA GLY A 13 -8.60 1.61 -21.14
C GLY A 13 -9.06 2.39 -19.90
N LEU A 14 -8.70 3.66 -19.79
CA LEU A 14 -9.18 4.54 -18.71
C LEU A 14 -10.59 5.05 -19.01
N THR A 15 -11.31 5.45 -17.98
CA THR A 15 -12.61 6.12 -18.16
C THR A 15 -12.42 7.61 -18.41
N THR A 16 -13.36 8.24 -19.14
CA THR A 16 -13.36 9.69 -19.30
C THR A 16 -13.50 10.41 -17.95
N ARG A 17 -14.10 9.77 -16.94
CA ARG A 17 -14.20 10.27 -15.57
C ARG A 17 -12.80 10.32 -14.92
N THR A 18 -12.00 9.27 -15.09
CA THR A 18 -10.62 9.24 -14.58
C THR A 18 -9.77 10.34 -15.20
N LEU A 19 -9.87 10.56 -16.51
CA LEU A 19 -9.14 11.62 -17.21
C LEU A 19 -9.55 13.02 -16.75
N ARG A 20 -10.85 13.25 -16.50
CA ARG A 20 -11.33 14.51 -15.92
C ARG A 20 -10.81 14.70 -14.49
N TYR A 21 -10.81 13.65 -13.69
CA TYR A 21 -10.26 13.69 -12.33
C TYR A 21 -8.77 14.02 -12.33
N TYR A 22 -7.99 13.46 -13.26
CA TYR A 22 -6.58 13.81 -13.41
C TYR A 22 -6.35 15.29 -13.77
N ASP A 23 -7.24 15.87 -14.56
CA ASP A 23 -7.24 17.30 -14.84
C ASP A 23 -7.60 18.13 -13.59
N GLU A 24 -8.61 17.72 -12.83
CA GLU A 24 -9.05 18.41 -11.60
C GLU A 24 -7.98 18.47 -10.52
N ILE A 25 -7.19 17.41 -10.36
CA ILE A 25 -6.09 17.34 -9.39
C ILE A 25 -4.74 17.83 -9.94
N ASP A 26 -4.70 18.43 -11.12
CA ASP A 26 -3.50 18.88 -11.81
C ASP A 26 -2.44 17.79 -12.06
N LEU A 27 -2.88 16.55 -12.23
CA LEU A 27 -1.99 15.43 -12.57
C LEU A 27 -1.78 15.29 -14.08
N LEU A 28 -2.83 15.53 -14.87
CA LEU A 28 -2.77 15.52 -16.33
C LEU A 28 -3.73 16.57 -16.89
N LYS A 29 -3.20 17.67 -17.38
CA LYS A 29 -3.98 18.70 -18.06
C LYS A 29 -4.16 18.34 -19.53
N PRO A 30 -5.35 18.64 -20.12
CA PRO A 30 -5.50 18.56 -21.57
C PRO A 30 -4.62 19.62 -22.27
N SER A 31 -4.19 19.35 -23.51
CA SER A 31 -3.46 20.34 -24.34
C SER A 31 -4.31 21.58 -24.61
N ARG A 32 -5.61 21.39 -24.77
CA ARG A 32 -6.61 22.46 -24.86
C ARG A 32 -8.02 21.96 -24.48
N VAL A 33 -8.86 22.93 -24.17
CA VAL A 33 -10.30 22.74 -23.98
C VAL A 33 -11.02 23.52 -25.06
N GLY A 34 -11.89 22.86 -25.82
CA GLY A 34 -12.72 23.51 -26.85
C GLY A 34 -13.82 24.37 -26.25
N ASP A 35 -14.45 25.20 -27.08
CA ASP A 35 -15.52 26.13 -26.68
C ASP A 35 -16.73 25.46 -26.02
N ASN A 36 -16.95 24.18 -26.35
CA ASN A 36 -17.99 23.33 -25.76
C ASN A 36 -17.52 22.56 -24.50
N GLY A 37 -16.35 22.89 -23.93
CA GLY A 37 -15.76 22.21 -22.79
C GLY A 37 -15.14 20.83 -23.11
N TYR A 38 -15.00 20.48 -24.39
CA TYR A 38 -14.42 19.20 -24.80
C TYR A 38 -12.88 19.23 -24.70
N ARG A 39 -12.33 18.21 -24.05
CA ARG A 39 -10.89 18.12 -23.76
C ARG A 39 -10.15 17.38 -24.87
N PHE A 40 -9.00 17.94 -25.27
CA PHE A 40 -8.10 17.38 -26.27
C PHE A 40 -6.71 17.14 -25.66
N TYR A 41 -6.05 16.11 -26.12
CA TYR A 41 -4.75 15.65 -25.62
C TYR A 41 -3.81 15.43 -26.81
N GLY A 42 -2.63 16.00 -26.76
CA GLY A 42 -1.58 15.82 -27.76
C GLY A 42 -0.61 14.70 -27.37
N SER A 43 0.42 14.52 -28.19
CA SER A 43 1.44 13.48 -27.96
C SER A 43 2.15 13.64 -26.61
N LYS A 44 2.43 14.87 -26.18
CA LYS A 44 3.06 15.17 -24.91
C LYS A 44 2.21 14.74 -23.72
N GLU A 45 0.92 15.01 -23.76
CA GLU A 45 -0.03 14.60 -22.75
C GLU A 45 -0.17 13.07 -22.70
N LEU A 46 -0.10 12.39 -23.84
CA LEU A 46 -0.11 10.92 -23.89
C LEU A 46 1.17 10.30 -23.31
N GLU A 47 2.32 10.91 -23.52
CA GLU A 47 3.58 10.48 -22.88
C GLU A 47 3.50 10.61 -21.36
N ILE A 48 2.98 11.73 -20.86
CA ILE A 48 2.73 11.92 -19.42
C ILE A 48 1.74 10.89 -18.89
N LEU A 49 0.64 10.64 -19.61
CA LEU A 49 -0.35 9.65 -19.23
C LEU A 49 0.25 8.24 -19.16
N GLN A 50 1.13 7.89 -20.09
CA GLN A 50 1.85 6.62 -20.06
C GLN A 50 2.71 6.49 -18.79
N GLN A 51 3.41 7.55 -18.39
CA GLN A 51 4.17 7.55 -17.13
C GLN A 51 3.27 7.41 -15.91
N ILE A 52 2.14 8.14 -15.87
CA ILE A 52 1.15 8.00 -14.80
C ILE A 52 0.69 6.55 -14.67
N MET A 53 0.30 5.92 -15.78
CA MET A 53 -0.16 4.53 -15.79
C MET A 53 0.95 3.55 -15.36
N PHE A 54 2.20 3.82 -15.77
CA PHE A 54 3.36 3.03 -15.36
C PHE A 54 3.55 3.02 -13.84
N TYR A 55 3.48 4.17 -13.18
CA TYR A 55 3.63 4.27 -11.74
C TYR A 55 2.39 3.77 -10.98
N ARG A 56 1.18 4.03 -11.52
CA ARG A 56 -0.06 3.49 -10.95
C ARG A 56 -0.06 1.97 -10.89
N LYS A 57 0.38 1.32 -11.93
CA LYS A 57 0.50 -0.15 -12.00
C LYS A 57 1.46 -0.70 -10.95
N ARG A 58 2.40 0.10 -10.50
CA ARG A 58 3.38 -0.24 -9.45
C ARG A 58 2.89 0.12 -8.04
N GLY A 59 1.68 0.61 -7.89
CA GLY A 59 1.06 0.90 -6.61
C GLY A 59 1.37 2.27 -6.03
N PHE A 60 1.97 3.19 -6.81
CA PHE A 60 2.18 4.56 -6.36
C PHE A 60 0.86 5.33 -6.27
N GLU A 61 0.72 6.15 -5.24
CA GLU A 61 -0.40 7.06 -5.09
C GLU A 61 -0.31 8.23 -6.08
N LEU A 62 -1.46 8.81 -6.46
CA LEU A 62 -1.50 9.90 -7.45
C LEU A 62 -0.67 11.12 -7.03
N LYS A 63 -0.61 11.42 -5.72
CA LYS A 63 0.21 12.51 -5.18
C LYS A 63 1.69 12.27 -5.43
N GLN A 64 2.17 11.06 -5.13
CA GLN A 64 3.57 10.67 -5.37
C GLN A 64 3.91 10.71 -6.86
N ILE A 65 2.99 10.24 -7.73
CA ILE A 65 3.17 10.28 -9.18
C ILE A 65 3.28 11.71 -9.68
N LYS A 66 2.47 12.63 -9.16
CA LYS A 66 2.55 14.05 -9.49
C LYS A 66 3.93 14.63 -9.12
N ASP A 67 4.43 14.31 -7.93
CA ASP A 67 5.76 14.72 -7.49
C ASP A 67 6.87 14.15 -8.39
N ILE A 68 6.79 12.87 -8.75
CA ILE A 68 7.75 12.22 -9.66
C ILE A 68 7.80 12.91 -11.02
N ILE A 69 6.65 13.28 -11.58
CA ILE A 69 6.56 13.83 -12.94
C ILE A 69 6.93 15.33 -12.98
N TYR A 70 6.54 16.10 -11.97
CA TYR A 70 6.57 17.55 -12.01
C TYR A 70 7.55 18.21 -11.04
N ASN A 71 8.13 17.45 -10.11
CA ASN A 71 9.13 17.97 -9.19
C ASN A 71 10.54 17.44 -9.55
N PRO A 72 11.40 18.24 -10.17
CA PRO A 72 12.76 17.82 -10.54
C PRO A 72 13.63 17.39 -9.36
N GLU A 73 13.35 17.92 -8.16
CA GLU A 73 14.08 17.61 -6.93
C GLU A 73 13.55 16.33 -6.23
N PHE A 74 12.54 15.69 -6.79
CA PHE A 74 11.95 14.51 -6.19
C PHE A 74 12.89 13.30 -6.34
N ASP A 75 13.27 12.69 -5.23
CA ASP A 75 14.12 11.50 -5.19
C ASP A 75 13.31 10.23 -5.50
N VAL A 76 13.22 9.90 -6.79
CA VAL A 76 12.53 8.71 -7.28
C VAL A 76 13.14 7.43 -6.72
N ALA A 77 14.47 7.39 -6.54
CA ALA A 77 15.15 6.21 -6.01
C ALA A 77 14.76 5.95 -4.55
N LYS A 78 14.65 7.01 -3.74
CA LYS A 78 14.15 6.91 -2.36
C LYS A 78 12.71 6.42 -2.32
N ALA A 79 11.82 7.00 -3.13
CA ALA A 79 10.41 6.58 -3.20
C ALA A 79 10.25 5.10 -3.62
N LEU A 80 11.07 4.63 -4.57
CA LEU A 80 11.08 3.23 -4.98
C LEU A 80 11.57 2.29 -3.87
N LYS A 81 12.59 2.69 -3.10
CA LYS A 81 13.08 1.90 -1.95
C LYS A 81 12.02 1.79 -0.85
N GLU A 82 11.35 2.88 -0.53
CA GLU A 82 10.26 2.91 0.45
C GLU A 82 9.09 2.02 -0.01
N HIS A 83 8.72 2.12 -1.29
CA HIS A 83 7.68 1.27 -1.86
C HIS A 83 8.06 -0.21 -1.86
N LEU A 84 9.32 -0.54 -2.18
CA LEU A 84 9.84 -1.91 -2.09
C LEU A 84 9.74 -2.46 -0.66
N ALA A 85 10.16 -1.69 0.35
CA ALA A 85 10.08 -2.08 1.75
C ALA A 85 8.63 -2.38 2.17
N ASN A 86 7.66 -1.55 1.75
CA ASN A 86 6.24 -1.77 2.00
C ASN A 86 5.71 -3.05 1.34
N LEU A 87 6.13 -3.33 0.11
CA LEU A 87 5.74 -4.56 -0.60
C LEU A 87 6.33 -5.81 0.08
N GLU A 88 7.57 -5.77 0.53
CA GLU A 88 8.21 -6.86 1.27
C GLU A 88 7.50 -7.11 2.61
N GLU A 89 7.09 -6.07 3.30
CA GLU A 89 6.29 -6.18 4.52
C GLU A 89 4.92 -6.82 4.25
N GLN A 90 4.20 -6.37 3.21
CA GLN A 90 2.94 -6.98 2.80
C GLN A 90 3.10 -8.45 2.43
N LYS A 91 4.17 -8.80 1.71
CA LYS A 91 4.50 -10.18 1.38
C LYS A 91 4.68 -11.02 2.63
N ASN A 92 5.44 -10.54 3.61
CA ASN A 92 5.68 -11.28 4.87
C ASN A 92 4.36 -11.50 5.64
N ASN A 93 3.47 -10.51 5.67
CA ASN A 93 2.15 -10.65 6.28
C ASN A 93 1.30 -11.72 5.58
N ILE A 94 1.29 -11.70 4.25
CA ILE A 94 0.59 -12.70 3.44
C ILE A 94 1.17 -14.09 3.66
N ASP A 95 2.49 -14.24 3.71
CA ASP A 95 3.16 -15.52 3.98
C ASP A 95 2.78 -16.07 5.36
N SER A 96 2.69 -15.21 6.38
CA SER A 96 2.22 -15.59 7.72
C SER A 96 0.78 -16.08 7.73
N LEU A 97 -0.12 -15.40 7.01
CA LEU A 97 -1.52 -15.81 6.85
C LEU A 97 -1.65 -17.16 6.12
N ILE A 98 -0.89 -17.35 5.04
CA ILE A 98 -0.84 -18.60 4.29
C ILE A 98 -0.39 -19.74 5.19
N LYS A 99 0.67 -19.55 5.99
CA LYS A 99 1.16 -20.54 6.96
C LYS A 99 0.07 -20.89 7.96
N ASN A 100 -0.62 -19.90 8.51
CA ASN A 100 -1.71 -20.11 9.48
C ASN A 100 -2.83 -20.96 8.87
N VAL A 101 -3.27 -20.66 7.64
CA VAL A 101 -4.31 -21.43 6.94
C VAL A 101 -3.87 -22.88 6.72
N LYS A 102 -2.62 -23.10 6.28
CA LYS A 102 -2.07 -24.45 6.07
C LYS A 102 -2.06 -25.27 7.37
N LEU A 103 -1.60 -24.67 8.47
CA LEU A 103 -1.59 -25.33 9.78
C LEU A 103 -3.01 -25.62 10.28
N THR A 104 -3.94 -24.72 10.07
CA THR A 104 -5.36 -24.91 10.43
C THR A 104 -5.97 -26.09 9.65
N LEU A 105 -5.68 -26.22 8.37
CA LEU A 105 -6.15 -27.33 7.55
C LEU A 105 -5.60 -28.68 8.04
N LEU A 106 -4.32 -28.74 8.42
CA LEU A 106 -3.71 -29.94 9.00
C LEU A 106 -4.30 -30.29 10.37
N ASP A 107 -4.57 -29.28 11.21
CA ASP A 107 -5.24 -29.47 12.52
C ASP A 107 -6.67 -30.03 12.35
N MET A 108 -7.43 -29.49 11.40
CA MET A 108 -8.77 -30.00 11.06
C MET A 108 -8.74 -31.41 10.50
N GLY A 109 -7.71 -31.78 9.75
CA GLY A 109 -7.49 -33.11 9.21
C GLY A 109 -6.98 -34.13 10.23
N GLY A 110 -6.61 -33.68 11.43
CA GLY A 110 -6.05 -34.52 12.49
C GLY A 110 -4.58 -34.96 12.26
N GLU A 111 -3.96 -34.44 11.25
CA GLU A 111 -2.53 -34.71 10.94
C GLU A 111 -1.56 -33.89 11.78
N TYR A 112 -2.03 -32.79 12.36
CA TYR A 112 -1.28 -31.88 13.20
C TYR A 112 -2.17 -31.31 14.31
N LYS A 113 -1.62 -31.03 15.47
CA LYS A 113 -2.32 -30.34 16.55
C LYS A 113 -1.74 -28.94 16.72
N MET A 114 -2.50 -27.96 16.27
CA MET A 114 -2.12 -26.57 16.34
C MET A 114 -2.12 -26.07 17.79
N SER A 115 -1.03 -25.50 18.25
CA SER A 115 -0.96 -24.86 19.57
C SER A 115 -1.74 -23.55 19.62
N ASP A 116 -2.16 -23.12 20.82
CA ASP A 116 -2.85 -21.83 20.98
C ASP A 116 -2.01 -20.66 20.51
N LYS A 117 -0.69 -20.73 20.67
CA LYS A 117 0.26 -19.75 20.14
C LYS A 117 0.16 -19.62 18.62
N GLU A 118 0.25 -20.74 17.91
CA GLU A 118 0.21 -20.76 16.44
C GLU A 118 -1.12 -20.27 15.89
N ARG A 119 -2.24 -20.50 16.62
CA ARG A 119 -3.57 -20.02 16.23
C ARG A 119 -3.64 -18.48 16.12
N PHE A 120 -2.93 -17.79 16.99
CA PHE A 120 -3.05 -16.33 17.13
C PHE A 120 -1.82 -15.54 16.65
N GLU A 121 -0.70 -16.21 16.33
CA GLU A 121 0.55 -15.54 15.98
C GLU A 121 0.42 -14.60 14.77
N ALA A 122 -0.24 -15.05 13.70
CA ALA A 122 -0.45 -14.24 12.50
C ALA A 122 -1.34 -13.00 12.75
N PHE A 123 -2.36 -13.14 13.61
CA PHE A 123 -3.26 -12.02 13.95
C PHE A 123 -2.63 -11.02 14.90
N LYS A 124 -1.72 -11.47 15.75
CA LYS A 124 -1.08 -10.65 16.78
C LYS A 124 -0.22 -9.54 16.20
N GLU A 125 0.57 -9.85 15.19
CA GLU A 125 1.40 -8.87 14.47
C GLU A 125 0.54 -7.85 13.74
N GLU A 126 -0.54 -8.28 13.10
CA GLU A 126 -1.48 -7.40 12.40
C GLU A 126 -2.18 -6.44 13.36
N LEU A 127 -2.69 -6.96 14.49
CA LEU A 127 -3.36 -6.15 15.51
C LEU A 127 -2.43 -5.12 16.16
N ILE A 128 -1.16 -5.46 16.38
CA ILE A 128 -0.17 -4.50 16.90
C ILE A 128 0.02 -3.36 15.91
N LYS A 129 0.16 -3.66 14.61
CA LYS A 129 0.30 -2.65 13.56
C LYS A 129 -0.93 -1.77 13.40
N GLU A 130 -2.13 -2.37 13.45
CA GLU A 130 -3.39 -1.62 13.39
C GLU A 130 -3.56 -0.69 14.59
N ASN A 131 -3.20 -1.15 15.79
CA ASN A 131 -3.24 -0.34 17.00
C ASN A 131 -2.23 0.81 16.93
N GLU A 132 -1.01 0.55 16.47
CA GLU A 132 0.00 1.59 16.27
C GLU A 132 -0.47 2.63 15.26
N ALA A 133 -1.07 2.22 14.13
CA ALA A 133 -1.57 3.13 13.11
C ALA A 133 -2.74 4.00 13.60
N LYS A 134 -3.60 3.46 14.49
CA LYS A 134 -4.80 4.17 14.98
C LYS A 134 -4.53 5.03 16.21
N TYR A 135 -3.69 4.56 17.12
CA TYR A 135 -3.54 5.11 18.47
C TYR A 135 -2.09 5.36 18.84
N GLY A 136 -1.12 5.05 17.98
CA GLY A 136 0.30 5.09 18.30
C GLY A 136 0.75 6.47 18.78
N GLU A 137 0.31 7.53 18.10
CA GLU A 137 0.64 8.91 18.46
C GLU A 137 0.06 9.28 19.83
N GLU A 138 -1.22 9.02 20.10
CA GLU A 138 -1.88 9.29 21.38
C GLU A 138 -1.28 8.48 22.53
N ILE A 139 -0.95 7.21 22.28
CA ILE A 139 -0.38 6.32 23.30
C ILE A 139 1.06 6.74 23.63
N ARG A 140 1.85 7.15 22.63
CA ARG A 140 3.22 7.62 22.81
C ARG A 140 3.27 8.95 23.55
N GLU A 141 2.36 9.88 23.25
CA GLU A 141 2.20 11.12 24.01
C GLU A 141 1.85 10.87 25.48
N ARG A 142 1.03 9.86 25.76
CA ARG A 142 0.52 9.57 27.11
C ARG A 142 1.50 8.77 27.97
N TYR A 143 2.20 7.80 27.38
CA TYR A 143 3.02 6.82 28.12
C TYR A 143 4.51 6.88 27.77
N GLY A 144 4.89 7.63 26.75
CA GLY A 144 6.26 7.70 26.21
C GLY A 144 6.62 6.55 25.27
N ASP A 145 7.55 6.82 24.36
CA ASP A 145 7.99 5.87 23.33
C ASP A 145 8.53 4.57 23.90
N GLU A 146 9.37 4.67 24.94
CA GLU A 146 10.04 3.54 25.57
C GLU A 146 9.05 2.54 26.20
N ALA A 147 8.01 3.05 26.89
CA ALA A 147 6.97 2.23 27.51
C ALA A 147 6.12 1.50 26.48
N VAL A 148 5.83 2.16 25.36
CA VAL A 148 5.06 1.57 24.25
C VAL A 148 5.85 0.46 23.55
N GLU A 149 7.12 0.72 23.23
CA GLU A 149 8.02 -0.27 22.62
C GLU A 149 8.23 -1.48 23.53
N GLU A 150 8.40 -1.26 24.82
CA GLU A 150 8.53 -2.35 25.81
C GLU A 150 7.24 -3.18 25.89
N SER A 151 6.08 -2.53 25.86
CA SER A 151 4.77 -3.20 25.86
C SER A 151 4.61 -4.09 24.62
N TYR A 152 4.92 -3.59 23.43
CA TYR A 152 4.86 -4.37 22.20
C TYR A 152 5.87 -5.52 22.20
N ARG A 153 7.08 -5.28 22.69
CA ARG A 153 8.11 -6.33 22.86
C ARG A 153 7.65 -7.42 23.81
N LYS A 154 7.06 -7.08 24.93
CA LYS A 154 6.48 -8.06 25.88
C LYS A 154 5.33 -8.84 25.23
N MET A 155 4.46 -8.18 24.48
CA MET A 155 3.34 -8.81 23.78
C MET A 155 3.82 -9.80 22.72
N LEU A 156 4.87 -9.48 21.97
CA LEU A 156 5.48 -10.36 20.99
C LEU A 156 6.27 -11.51 21.66
N ASN A 157 7.00 -11.23 22.76
CA ASN A 157 7.86 -12.19 23.44
C ASN A 157 7.15 -13.01 24.54
N PHE A 158 5.93 -12.67 24.93
CA PHE A 158 5.17 -13.39 25.96
C PHE A 158 5.01 -14.89 25.65
N THR A 159 5.21 -15.25 24.42
CA THR A 159 5.18 -16.62 23.95
C THR A 159 6.47 -17.41 24.18
N HIS A 160 7.59 -16.77 24.51
CA HIS A 160 8.85 -17.46 24.79
C HIS A 160 8.95 -17.98 26.24
N TYR A 161 8.23 -17.37 27.19
CA TYR A 161 8.38 -17.69 28.60
C TYR A 161 7.48 -18.81 29.11
N TYR A 162 6.33 -19.08 28.48
CA TYR A 162 5.42 -20.15 28.91
C TYR A 162 5.70 -21.51 28.27
N GLY A 163 6.58 -21.58 27.28
CA GLY A 163 6.98 -22.85 26.63
C GLY A 163 8.01 -23.67 27.43
N SER A 164 8.63 -23.09 28.49
CA SER A 164 9.70 -23.72 29.25
C SER A 164 9.27 -24.41 30.55
N TYR A 165 7.97 -24.43 30.87
CA TYR A 165 7.44 -25.02 32.12
C TYR A 165 6.50 -26.19 31.88
N LYS A 166 6.83 -27.10 30.96
CA LYS A 166 6.31 -28.47 30.96
C LYS A 166 7.42 -29.41 30.49
N GLY A 167 8.36 -29.67 31.42
CA GLY A 167 9.14 -30.89 31.43
C GLY A 167 8.34 -31.95 32.17
#